data_02a1390878910463c427656f65524efa
#
_entry.id   02a1390878910463c427656f65524efa
#
_cell.length_a   1.000
_cell.length_b   1.000
_cell.length_c   1.000
_cell.angle_alpha   90.00
_cell.angle_beta   90.00
_cell.angle_gamma   90.00
#
_symmetry.space_group_name_H-M   'P 1'
#
loop_
_entity.id
_entity.type
_entity.pdbx_description
1 polymer ?
#
loop_
_entity_poly.entity_id
_entity_poly.type
_entity_poly.pdbx_seq_one_letter_code
_entity_poly.pdbx_strand_id
1 'polypeptide(L)'
;MKKTPLPPPAATSWTTDIWTTDRGYVRMMIRDLVTEVRLGLHPWERHPEKPQRIVVNVELFAAPRTARYKDVSAVVDYDYIRDALRKWPRRKHTVFIETLLDELVKLCFKDKRVQAARVSIFKPDIYNEAAGAGVEIYKVREA
;
A
#
# COMPACT_ATOMS: atom_id res chain seq x y z
N MET A 1 -12.59 -14.23 16.95
CA MET A 1 -13.36 -12.99 17.12
C MET A 1 -13.12 -12.05 15.95
N LYS A 2 -14.16 -11.64 15.30
CA LYS A 2 -14.04 -10.65 14.23
C LYS A 2 -13.74 -9.29 14.85
N LYS A 3 -12.62 -8.68 14.47
CA LYS A 3 -12.33 -7.31 14.85
C LYS A 3 -13.28 -6.36 14.15
N THR A 4 -13.62 -5.26 14.83
CA THR A 4 -14.35 -4.16 14.22
C THR A 4 -13.62 -3.70 12.95
N PRO A 5 -14.35 -3.40 11.87
CA PRO A 5 -13.72 -2.81 10.68
C PRO A 5 -12.93 -1.57 11.06
N LEU A 6 -11.78 -1.38 10.41
CA LEU A 6 -10.97 -0.20 10.64
C LEU A 6 -11.75 1.04 10.24
N PRO A 7 -11.71 2.13 11.03
CA PRO A 7 -12.29 3.37 10.60
C PRO A 7 -11.58 3.88 9.34
N PRO A 8 -12.28 4.59 8.45
CA PRO A 8 -11.61 5.22 7.33
C PRO A 8 -10.52 6.15 7.84
N PRO A 9 -9.38 6.24 7.15
CA PRO A 9 -8.32 7.14 7.58
C PRO A 9 -8.85 8.57 7.68
N ALA A 10 -8.67 9.19 8.84
CA ALA A 10 -9.06 10.57 9.03
C ALA A 10 -8.23 11.46 8.08
N ALA A 11 -8.87 12.45 7.49
CA ALA A 11 -8.14 13.49 6.77
C ALA A 11 -7.23 14.19 7.78
N THR A 12 -5.93 14.14 7.54
CA THR A 12 -4.93 14.72 8.42
C THR A 12 -4.23 15.88 7.73
N SER A 13 -3.66 16.79 8.53
CA SER A 13 -2.97 17.97 7.99
C SER A 13 -1.80 17.61 7.08
N TRP A 14 -1.18 16.44 7.27
CA TRP A 14 -0.05 16.00 6.46
C TRP A 14 -0.48 15.50 5.05
N THR A 15 -1.78 15.41 4.78
CA THR A 15 -2.25 15.14 3.41
C THR A 15 -1.92 16.29 2.45
N THR A 16 -1.57 17.47 2.97
CA THR A 16 -1.12 18.59 2.15
C THR A 16 0.22 18.34 1.47
N ASP A 17 1.02 17.39 1.97
CA ASP A 17 2.30 17.00 1.36
C ASP A 17 2.14 16.02 0.19
N ILE A 18 0.91 15.62 -0.12
CA ILE A 18 0.62 14.78 -1.28
C ILE A 18 1.04 15.53 -2.55
N TRP A 19 1.68 14.81 -3.49
CA TRP A 19 2.04 15.39 -4.76
C TRP A 19 0.82 16.02 -5.42
N THR A 20 0.94 17.29 -5.73
CA THR A 20 -0.10 18.06 -6.39
C THR A 20 0.53 18.91 -7.49
N THR A 21 -0.27 19.20 -8.52
CA THR A 21 0.09 20.16 -9.55
C THR A 21 -0.95 21.27 -9.59
N ASP A 22 -0.63 22.41 -10.22
CA ASP A 22 -1.58 23.50 -10.41
C ASP A 22 -2.82 23.06 -11.21
N ARG A 23 -2.69 21.97 -11.95
CA ARG A 23 -3.76 21.40 -12.78
C ARG A 23 -4.51 20.26 -12.12
N GLY A 24 -4.19 19.93 -10.85
CA GLY A 24 -4.75 18.81 -10.16
C GLY A 24 -4.00 17.50 -10.42
N TYR A 25 -4.61 16.38 -10.04
CA TYR A 25 -4.03 15.05 -10.23
C TYR A 25 -5.15 14.02 -10.34
N VAL A 26 -4.77 12.83 -10.81
CA VAL A 26 -5.61 11.63 -10.75
C VAL A 26 -4.99 10.69 -9.72
N ARG A 27 -5.82 10.18 -8.83
CA ARG A 27 -5.38 9.20 -7.82
C ARG A 27 -6.09 7.87 -8.07
N MET A 28 -5.29 6.82 -8.27
CA MET A 28 -5.78 5.45 -8.32
C MET A 28 -5.54 4.81 -6.95
N MET A 29 -6.48 3.99 -6.47
CA MET A 29 -6.42 3.47 -5.11
C MET A 29 -6.73 1.99 -5.07
N ILE A 30 -5.96 1.25 -4.27
CA ILE A 30 -6.36 -0.04 -3.72
C ILE A 30 -6.54 0.19 -2.23
N ARG A 31 -7.75 -0.03 -1.73
CA ARG A 31 -8.10 0.27 -0.33
C ARG A 31 -8.41 -1.00 0.43
N ASP A 32 -7.75 -1.14 1.58
CA ASP A 32 -8.00 -2.22 2.54
C ASP A 32 -7.89 -3.62 1.92
N LEU A 33 -6.87 -3.81 1.09
CA LEU A 33 -6.58 -5.13 0.54
C LEU A 33 -6.02 -6.01 1.67
N VAL A 34 -6.70 -7.11 1.95
CA VAL A 34 -6.28 -8.06 2.98
C VAL A 34 -5.50 -9.20 2.32
N THR A 35 -4.31 -9.45 2.83
CA THR A 35 -3.51 -10.60 2.43
C THR A 35 -2.76 -11.12 3.66
N GLU A 36 -1.95 -12.14 3.47
CA GLU A 36 -1.14 -12.70 4.54
C GLU A 36 0.33 -12.67 4.15
N VAL A 37 1.19 -12.51 5.13
CA VAL A 37 2.63 -12.50 4.90
C VAL A 37 3.37 -12.95 6.17
N ARG A 38 4.45 -13.68 6.00
CA ARG A 38 5.35 -14.01 7.10
C ARG A 38 6.23 -12.81 7.38
N LEU A 39 5.90 -12.10 8.45
CA LEU A 39 6.47 -10.78 8.73
C LEU A 39 6.64 -10.61 10.23
N GLY A 40 7.73 -10.01 10.64
CA GLY A 40 7.86 -9.49 11.97
C GLY A 40 9.22 -9.65 12.59
N LEU A 41 9.50 -8.73 13.51
CA LEU A 41 10.75 -8.64 14.26
C LEU A 41 10.71 -9.51 15.52
N HIS A 42 9.53 -9.67 16.13
CA HIS A 42 9.39 -10.32 17.43
C HIS A 42 9.37 -11.84 17.33
N PRO A 43 9.84 -12.56 18.40
CA PRO A 43 9.83 -14.02 18.40
C PRO A 43 8.44 -14.64 18.16
N TRP A 44 7.38 -14.05 18.70
CA TRP A 44 6.02 -14.56 18.50
C TRP A 44 5.49 -14.37 17.07
N GLU A 45 6.12 -13.51 16.29
CA GLU A 45 5.81 -13.35 14.87
C GLU A 45 6.52 -14.40 14.01
N ARG A 46 7.57 -15.04 14.57
CA ARG A 46 8.37 -16.06 13.89
C ARG A 46 8.01 -17.49 14.29
N HIS A 47 7.42 -17.68 15.46
CA HIS A 47 7.08 -18.99 16.02
C HIS A 47 5.64 -19.06 16.50
N PRO A 48 4.89 -20.09 16.04
CA PRO A 48 5.19 -20.92 14.89
C PRO A 48 5.19 -20.08 13.63
N GLU A 49 5.94 -20.49 12.63
CA GLU A 49 6.07 -19.75 11.39
C GLU A 49 4.74 -19.75 10.63
N LYS A 50 3.92 -18.77 10.91
CA LYS A 50 2.63 -18.54 10.25
C LYS A 50 2.62 -17.21 9.55
N PRO A 51 2.01 -17.11 8.36
CA PRO A 51 1.71 -15.80 7.81
C PRO A 51 0.71 -15.09 8.71
N GLN A 52 0.91 -13.80 8.90
CA GLN A 52 -0.06 -12.97 9.60
C GLN A 52 -0.88 -12.16 8.61
N ARG A 53 -2.11 -11.88 8.99
CA ARG A 53 -3.00 -11.03 8.21
C ARG A 53 -2.48 -9.60 8.24
N ILE A 54 -2.46 -8.97 7.06
CA ILE A 54 -2.12 -7.56 6.93
C ILE A 54 -3.16 -6.87 6.05
N VAL A 55 -3.29 -5.57 6.24
CA VAL A 55 -4.14 -4.71 5.43
C VAL A 55 -3.24 -3.74 4.69
N VAL A 56 -3.34 -3.75 3.37
CA VAL A 56 -2.48 -2.97 2.48
C VAL A 56 -3.32 -1.90 1.78
N ASN A 57 -2.81 -0.68 1.80
CA ASN A 57 -3.41 0.43 1.06
C ASN A 57 -2.38 1.00 0.10
N VAL A 58 -2.81 1.29 -1.11
CA VAL A 58 -1.96 1.83 -2.17
C VAL A 58 -2.68 3.00 -2.82
N GLU A 59 -1.97 4.11 -2.95
CA GLU A 59 -2.44 5.27 -3.72
C GLU A 59 -1.37 5.63 -4.72
N LEU A 60 -1.78 5.74 -5.98
CA LEU A 60 -0.93 6.14 -7.10
C LEU A 60 -1.38 7.50 -7.58
N PHE A 61 -0.47 8.43 -7.72
CA PHE A 61 -0.76 9.79 -8.16
C PHE A 61 -0.17 10.02 -9.55
N ALA A 62 -0.99 10.48 -10.46
CA ALA A 62 -0.58 10.77 -11.84
C ALA A 62 -1.09 12.13 -12.27
N ALA A 63 -0.48 12.70 -13.32
CA ALA A 63 -0.93 13.96 -13.89
C ALA A 63 -2.35 13.82 -14.44
N PRO A 64 -3.15 14.90 -14.39
CA PRO A 64 -4.48 14.85 -14.96
C PRO A 64 -4.39 14.62 -16.47
N ARG A 65 -5.39 13.91 -16.99
CA ARG A 65 -5.42 13.59 -18.41
C ARG A 65 -6.25 14.61 -19.16
N THR A 66 -5.74 14.98 -20.33
CA THR A 66 -6.44 15.88 -21.25
C THR A 66 -7.12 15.11 -22.38
N ALA A 67 -6.70 13.88 -22.64
CA ALA A 67 -7.25 13.03 -23.70
C ALA A 67 -8.44 12.21 -23.21
N ARG A 68 -9.37 11.92 -24.10
CA ARG A 68 -10.48 11.01 -23.80
C ARG A 68 -9.96 9.60 -23.60
N TYR A 69 -10.55 8.89 -22.61
CA TYR A 69 -10.23 7.51 -22.38
C TYR A 69 -10.88 6.63 -23.45
N LYS A 70 -10.06 5.97 -24.26
CA LYS A 70 -10.55 5.15 -25.37
C LYS A 70 -10.34 3.66 -25.15
N ASP A 71 -9.35 3.28 -24.33
CA ASP A 71 -9.02 1.90 -24.04
C ASP A 71 -8.25 1.79 -22.71
N VAL A 72 -7.93 0.55 -22.31
CA VAL A 72 -7.23 0.27 -21.06
C VAL A 72 -5.84 0.91 -21.00
N SER A 73 -5.16 1.03 -22.14
CA SER A 73 -3.82 1.64 -22.19
C SER A 73 -3.83 3.12 -21.85
N ALA A 74 -5.00 3.77 -21.93
CA ALA A 74 -5.15 5.18 -21.60
C ALA A 74 -5.15 5.46 -20.10
N VAL A 75 -5.26 4.45 -19.26
CA VAL A 75 -5.33 4.58 -17.80
C VAL A 75 -4.20 3.83 -17.13
N VAL A 76 -3.82 4.28 -15.93
CA VAL A 76 -2.85 3.53 -15.12
C VAL A 76 -3.57 2.32 -14.53
N ASP A 77 -3.08 1.14 -14.89
CA ASP A 77 -3.61 -0.13 -14.38
C ASP A 77 -2.95 -0.45 -13.05
N TYR A 78 -3.76 -0.79 -12.05
CA TYR A 78 -3.28 -1.18 -10.73
C TYR A 78 -3.44 -2.69 -10.46
N ASP A 79 -3.92 -3.47 -11.43
CA ASP A 79 -4.11 -4.92 -11.27
C ASP A 79 -2.79 -5.63 -11.01
N TYR A 80 -1.69 -5.16 -11.59
CA TYR A 80 -0.37 -5.77 -11.38
C TYR A 80 0.09 -5.68 -9.92
N ILE A 81 -0.34 -4.64 -9.20
CA ILE A 81 -0.05 -4.48 -7.76
C ILE A 81 -0.85 -5.51 -6.97
N ARG A 82 -2.15 -5.63 -7.26
CA ARG A 82 -2.99 -6.65 -6.65
C ARG A 82 -2.43 -8.05 -6.86
N ASP A 83 -1.99 -8.35 -8.06
CA ASP A 83 -1.46 -9.66 -8.41
C ASP A 83 -0.17 -9.97 -7.64
N ALA A 84 0.69 -8.98 -7.45
CA ALA A 84 1.89 -9.12 -6.63
C ALA A 84 1.53 -9.40 -5.16
N LEU A 85 0.58 -8.66 -4.60
CA LEU A 85 0.15 -8.82 -3.21
C LEU A 85 -0.49 -10.19 -2.96
N ARG A 86 -1.16 -10.77 -3.95
CA ARG A 86 -1.72 -12.11 -3.85
C ARG A 86 -0.67 -13.20 -3.68
N LYS A 87 0.56 -12.93 -4.09
CA LYS A 87 1.68 -13.88 -3.98
C LYS A 87 2.41 -13.78 -2.64
N TRP A 88 2.16 -12.74 -1.86
CA TRP A 88 2.86 -12.51 -0.59
C TRP A 88 2.71 -13.65 0.43
N PRO A 89 1.59 -14.37 0.53
CA PRO A 89 1.51 -15.52 1.43
C PRO A 89 2.57 -16.61 1.20
N ARG A 90 3.16 -16.64 0.01
CA ARG A 90 4.18 -17.63 -0.35
C ARG A 90 5.60 -17.16 -0.08
N ARG A 91 5.78 -15.92 0.35
CA ARG A 91 7.11 -15.35 0.62
C ARG A 91 7.73 -16.01 1.83
N LYS A 92 9.07 -16.06 1.83
CA LYS A 92 9.83 -16.34 3.02
C LYS A 92 9.62 -15.24 4.06
N HIS A 93 9.95 -15.52 5.32
CA HIS A 93 9.81 -14.54 6.40
C HIS A 93 10.59 -13.26 6.09
N THR A 94 9.93 -12.12 6.26
CA THR A 94 10.52 -10.79 6.14
C THR A 94 10.54 -10.18 7.54
N VAL A 95 11.70 -9.68 7.96
CA VAL A 95 11.86 -9.15 9.32
C VAL A 95 11.22 -7.78 9.46
N PHE A 96 11.47 -6.89 8.51
CA PHE A 96 11.03 -5.50 8.59
C PHE A 96 9.89 -5.21 7.61
N ILE A 97 8.84 -4.58 8.12
CA ILE A 97 7.72 -4.11 7.32
C ILE A 97 8.17 -3.10 6.25
N GLU A 98 9.21 -2.32 6.57
CA GLU A 98 9.79 -1.33 5.67
C GLU A 98 10.36 -1.97 4.39
N THR A 99 10.89 -3.18 4.50
CA THR A 99 11.37 -3.93 3.33
C THR A 99 10.24 -4.19 2.33
N LEU A 100 9.08 -4.61 2.84
CA LEU A 100 7.90 -4.83 1.99
C LEU A 100 7.38 -3.53 1.39
N LEU A 101 7.40 -2.45 2.16
CA LEU A 101 6.97 -1.14 1.69
C LEU A 101 7.87 -0.62 0.58
N ASP A 102 9.18 -0.78 0.71
CA ASP A 102 10.12 -0.36 -0.33
C ASP A 102 9.90 -1.13 -1.63
N GLU A 103 9.67 -2.44 -1.53
CA GLU A 103 9.35 -3.26 -2.71
C GLU A 103 8.04 -2.83 -3.35
N LEU A 104 7.04 -2.52 -2.53
CA LEU A 104 5.72 -2.08 -2.99
C LEU A 104 5.81 -0.73 -3.71
N VAL A 105 6.58 0.20 -3.17
CA VAL A 105 6.82 1.51 -3.81
C VAL A 105 7.50 1.33 -5.16
N LYS A 106 8.54 0.49 -5.24
CA LYS A 106 9.20 0.20 -6.51
C LYS A 106 8.24 -0.37 -7.54
N LEU A 107 7.35 -1.25 -7.09
CA LEU A 107 6.31 -1.82 -7.94
C LEU A 107 5.36 -0.73 -8.46
N CYS A 108 4.95 0.19 -7.59
CA CYS A 108 4.08 1.31 -7.97
C CYS A 108 4.71 2.16 -9.08
N PHE A 109 6.01 2.38 -9.02
CA PHE A 109 6.72 3.22 -9.99
C PHE A 109 7.10 2.53 -11.30
N LYS A 110 6.73 1.26 -11.48
CA LYS A 110 6.94 0.58 -12.78
C LYS A 110 6.20 1.26 -13.91
N ASP A 111 5.01 1.77 -13.66
CA ASP A 111 4.32 2.61 -14.62
C ASP A 111 4.89 4.01 -14.53
N LYS A 112 5.49 4.48 -15.62
CA LYS A 112 6.18 5.78 -15.67
C LYS A 112 5.25 6.97 -15.48
N ARG A 113 3.94 6.78 -15.64
CA ARG A 113 2.94 7.83 -15.43
C ARG A 113 2.69 8.10 -13.95
N VAL A 114 3.04 7.17 -13.07
CA VAL A 114 2.92 7.36 -11.63
C VAL A 114 4.01 8.32 -11.16
N GLN A 115 3.62 9.47 -10.65
CA GLN A 115 4.53 10.52 -10.18
C GLN A 115 4.78 10.47 -8.69
N ALA A 116 3.84 9.93 -7.95
CA ALA A 116 3.98 9.73 -6.51
C ALA A 116 3.17 8.50 -6.10
N ALA A 117 3.55 7.91 -4.97
CA ALA A 117 2.83 6.77 -4.42
C ALA A 117 2.79 6.89 -2.90
N ARG A 118 1.65 6.54 -2.32
CA ARG A 118 1.50 6.36 -0.88
C ARG A 118 1.07 4.92 -0.63
N VAL A 119 1.87 4.22 0.16
CA VAL A 119 1.61 2.81 0.48
C VAL A 119 1.65 2.61 1.98
N SER A 120 0.80 1.76 2.49
CA SER A 120 0.80 1.42 3.90
C SER A 120 0.56 -0.06 4.10
N ILE A 121 1.14 -0.59 5.17
CA ILE A 121 0.91 -1.95 5.65
C ILE A 121 0.52 -1.85 7.11
N PHE A 122 -0.60 -2.45 7.46
CA PHE A 122 -1.18 -2.42 8.79
C PHE A 122 -1.36 -3.85 9.28
N LYS A 123 -0.91 -4.10 10.53
CA LYS A 123 -1.05 -5.40 11.20
C LYS A 123 -2.22 -5.31 12.19
N PRO A 124 -3.42 -5.82 11.85
CA PRO A 124 -4.58 -5.66 12.73
C PRO A 124 -4.54 -6.54 13.96
N ASP A 125 -3.71 -7.59 13.97
CA ASP A 125 -3.73 -8.60 15.02
C ASP A 125 -2.52 -8.56 15.96
N ILE A 126 -1.63 -7.55 15.79
CA ILE A 126 -0.35 -7.51 16.50
C ILE A 126 -0.51 -7.24 18.00
N TYR A 127 -1.47 -6.41 18.39
CA TYR A 127 -1.72 -6.04 19.78
C TYR A 127 -3.17 -6.23 20.16
N ASN A 128 -3.43 -6.68 21.39
CA ASN A 128 -4.80 -6.85 21.89
C ASN A 128 -5.46 -5.52 22.23
N GLU A 129 -4.68 -4.54 22.70
CA GLU A 129 -5.16 -3.23 23.18
C GLU A 129 -5.27 -2.17 22.08
N ALA A 130 -4.92 -2.50 20.85
CA ALA A 130 -4.98 -1.57 19.71
C ALA A 130 -5.73 -2.20 18.54
N ALA A 131 -6.30 -1.37 17.66
CA ALA A 131 -6.84 -1.85 16.38
C ALA A 131 -5.76 -2.54 15.55
N GLY A 132 -4.52 -2.13 15.75
CA GLY A 132 -3.33 -2.70 15.13
C GLY A 132 -2.21 -1.69 15.08
N ALA A 133 -1.19 -1.99 14.31
CA ALA A 133 -0.05 -1.10 14.10
C ALA A 133 0.44 -1.24 12.66
N GLY A 134 1.04 -0.18 12.14
CA GLY A 134 1.52 -0.22 10.77
C GLY A 134 2.44 0.93 10.44
N VAL A 135 2.88 0.94 9.19
CA VAL A 135 3.79 1.96 8.65
C VAL A 135 3.25 2.42 7.29
N GLU A 136 3.35 3.70 7.04
CA GLU A 136 3.01 4.31 5.77
C GLU A 136 4.23 5.03 5.20
N ILE A 137 4.42 4.89 3.90
CA ILE A 137 5.44 5.63 3.16
C ILE A 137 4.75 6.42 2.06
N TYR A 138 5.14 7.68 1.91
CA TYR A 138 4.81 8.51 0.76
C TYR A 138 6.09 8.88 0.03
N LYS A 139 6.10 8.67 -1.28
CA LYS A 139 7.28 8.95 -2.09
C LYS A 139 6.90 9.62 -3.40
N VAL A 140 7.66 10.64 -3.77
CA VAL A 140 7.56 11.30 -5.07
C VAL A 140 8.64 10.73 -5.98
N ARG A 141 8.31 10.52 -7.25
CA ARG A 141 9.28 10.03 -8.24
C ARG A 141 10.46 10.99 -8.33
N GLU A 142 11.64 10.46 -8.20
CA GLU A 142 12.85 11.23 -8.42
C GLU A 142 13.01 11.57 -9.90
N ALA A 143 13.48 12.78 -10.16
CA ALA A 143 13.70 13.26 -11.52
C ALA A 143 14.85 12.50 -12.21
#